data_42f970f22a4ae528540d1a6a9b80a194
#
_entry.id   42f970f22a4ae528540d1a6a9b80a194
#
_cell.length_a   1.000
_cell.length_b   1.000
_cell.length_c   1.000
_cell.angle_alpha   90.00
_cell.angle_beta   90.00
_cell.angle_gamma   90.00
#
_symmetry.space_group_name_H-M   'P 1'
#
loop_
_entity.id
_entity.type
_entity.pdbx_description
1 polymer ?
#
loop_
_entity_poly.entity_id
_entity_poly.type
_entity_poly.pdbx_seq_one_letter_code
_entity_poly.pdbx_strand_id
1 'polypeptide(L)'
;MPFSSVNKLLSSKKHEVYFLSTAPWNNPSAWTDKRLWLAEQFGDIINRRLILTHRKDLVKGDILIDDRPNNGAKDFEGEWIHFRSENFPDWSSVIKHVL
;
A
#
# COMPACT_ATOMS: atom_id res chain seq x y z
N MET A 1 0.64 -10.87 11.91
CA MET A 1 0.27 -10.92 10.48
C MET A 1 0.04 -9.52 9.95
N PRO A 2 0.61 -9.17 8.81
CA PRO A 2 0.37 -7.86 8.20
C PRO A 2 -1.11 -7.61 7.88
N PHE A 3 -1.87 -8.68 7.62
CA PHE A 3 -3.29 -8.54 7.30
C PHE A 3 -4.12 -7.96 8.45
N SER A 4 -3.79 -8.30 9.70
CA SER A 4 -4.53 -7.74 10.84
C SER A 4 -4.26 -6.23 10.99
N SER A 5 -3.04 -5.79 10.72
CA SER A 5 -2.68 -4.37 10.75
C SER A 5 -3.35 -3.60 9.61
N VAL A 6 -3.34 -4.17 8.41
CA VAL A 6 -4.04 -3.56 7.26
C VAL A 6 -5.53 -3.48 7.52
N ASN A 7 -6.13 -4.52 8.11
CA ASN A 7 -7.55 -4.49 8.48
C ASN A 7 -7.86 -3.40 9.50
N LYS A 8 -6.97 -3.14 10.45
CA LYS A 8 -7.14 -2.01 11.37
C LYS A 8 -7.19 -0.68 10.64
N LEU A 9 -6.32 -0.48 9.65
CA LEU A 9 -6.33 0.71 8.82
C LEU A 9 -7.62 0.83 8.01
N LEU A 10 -8.03 -0.27 7.37
CA LEU A 10 -9.26 -0.30 6.57
C LEU A 10 -10.51 -0.01 7.39
N SER A 11 -10.53 -0.43 8.66
CA SER A 11 -11.65 -0.22 9.57
C SER A 11 -11.63 1.16 10.22
N SER A 12 -10.52 1.89 10.14
CA SER A 12 -10.38 3.19 10.75
C SER A 12 -11.22 4.24 10.02
N LYS A 13 -11.97 5.01 10.75
CA LYS A 13 -12.72 6.16 10.20
C LYS A 13 -11.82 7.37 9.96
N LYS A 14 -10.58 7.32 10.45
CA LYS A 14 -9.61 8.39 10.33
C LYS A 14 -8.94 8.42 8.95
N HIS A 15 -8.86 7.26 8.28
CA HIS A 15 -8.12 7.11 7.04
C HIS A 15 -8.95 6.49 5.94
N GLU A 16 -8.74 6.96 4.72
CA GLU A 16 -9.19 6.31 3.51
C GLU A 16 -8.00 5.56 2.93
N VAL A 17 -8.10 4.23 2.85
CA VAL A 17 -6.97 3.37 2.50
C VAL A 17 -7.11 2.86 1.06
N TYR A 18 -6.03 3.01 0.29
CA TYR A 18 -5.90 2.44 -1.05
C TYR A 18 -4.68 1.52 -1.10
N PHE A 19 -4.74 0.51 -1.95
CA PHE A 19 -3.62 -0.37 -2.22
C PHE A 19 -2.89 0.16 -3.44
N LEU A 20 -1.61 0.47 -3.27
CA LEU A 20 -0.76 1.00 -4.32
C LEU A 20 0.37 0.01 -4.59
N SER A 21 0.44 -0.51 -5.80
CA SER A 21 1.40 -1.55 -6.13
C SER A 21 1.94 -1.37 -7.54
N THR A 22 2.98 -2.14 -7.85
CA THR A 22 3.55 -2.23 -9.19
C THR A 22 3.52 -3.69 -9.64
N ALA A 23 3.25 -3.93 -10.91
CA ALA A 23 3.35 -5.25 -11.51
C ALA A 23 4.27 -5.17 -12.73
N PRO A 24 5.01 -6.24 -13.08
CA PRO A 24 5.90 -6.23 -14.24
C PRO A 24 5.17 -5.85 -15.52
N TRP A 25 5.72 -4.89 -16.26
CA TRP A 25 5.06 -4.38 -17.46
C TRP A 25 4.81 -5.49 -18.51
N ASN A 26 5.79 -6.37 -18.69
CA ASN A 26 5.74 -7.41 -19.72
C ASN A 26 5.00 -8.67 -19.28
N ASN A 27 4.36 -8.65 -18.12
CA ASN A 27 3.60 -9.80 -17.62
C ASN A 27 2.16 -9.39 -17.30
N PRO A 28 1.28 -9.37 -18.31
CA PRO A 28 -0.12 -8.93 -18.08
C PRO A 28 -0.86 -9.75 -17.01
N SER A 29 -0.57 -11.05 -16.91
CA SER A 29 -1.24 -11.88 -15.90
C SER A 29 -0.92 -11.46 -14.48
N ALA A 30 0.27 -10.88 -14.24
CA ALA A 30 0.64 -10.39 -12.91
C ALA A 30 -0.27 -9.24 -12.46
N TRP A 31 -0.76 -8.43 -13.37
CA TRP A 31 -1.72 -7.35 -13.06
C TRP A 31 -3.05 -7.91 -12.59
N THR A 32 -3.57 -8.88 -13.33
CA THR A 32 -4.80 -9.58 -12.97
C THR A 32 -4.63 -10.33 -11.64
N ASP A 33 -3.53 -11.04 -11.49
CA ASP A 33 -3.27 -11.85 -10.29
C ASP A 33 -3.21 -11.01 -9.03
N LYS A 34 -2.63 -9.82 -9.08
CA LYS A 34 -2.60 -8.91 -7.92
C LYS A 34 -4.00 -8.51 -7.50
N ARG A 35 -4.86 -8.17 -8.45
CA ARG A 35 -6.24 -7.81 -8.14
C ARG A 35 -7.00 -8.97 -7.51
N LEU A 36 -6.87 -10.16 -8.09
CA LEU A 36 -7.55 -11.35 -7.61
C LEU A 36 -7.04 -11.75 -6.22
N TRP A 37 -5.75 -11.68 -6.00
CA TRP A 37 -5.14 -12.00 -4.71
C TRP A 37 -5.65 -11.07 -3.61
N LEU A 38 -5.69 -9.76 -3.87
CA LEU A 38 -6.21 -8.79 -2.90
C LEU A 38 -7.68 -9.06 -2.57
N ALA A 39 -8.49 -9.36 -3.58
CA ALA A 39 -9.90 -9.69 -3.36
C ALA A 39 -10.06 -10.94 -2.49
N GLU A 40 -9.21 -11.94 -2.70
CA GLU A 40 -9.19 -13.16 -1.90
C GLU A 40 -8.82 -12.87 -0.44
N GLN A 41 -7.82 -12.00 -0.21
CA GLN A 41 -7.32 -11.70 1.13
C GLN A 41 -8.24 -10.76 1.92
N PHE A 42 -8.83 -9.77 1.28
CA PHE A 42 -9.55 -8.68 1.96
C PHE A 42 -11.04 -8.60 1.61
N GLY A 43 -11.49 -9.31 0.59
CA GLY A 43 -12.90 -9.27 0.19
C GLY A 43 -13.27 -8.00 -0.55
N ASP A 44 -14.56 -7.66 -0.52
CA ASP A 44 -15.11 -6.58 -1.32
C ASP A 44 -14.64 -5.17 -0.94
N ILE A 45 -14.01 -5.02 0.22
CA ILE A 45 -13.52 -3.70 0.64
C ILE A 45 -12.45 -3.14 -0.30
N ILE A 46 -11.76 -4.01 -1.06
CA ILE A 46 -10.75 -3.55 -2.01
C ILE A 46 -11.35 -3.07 -3.33
N ASN A 47 -12.65 -3.25 -3.54
CA ASN A 47 -13.28 -2.87 -4.81
C ASN A 47 -13.03 -1.39 -5.09
N ARG A 48 -12.41 -1.10 -6.26
CA ARG A 48 -12.06 0.25 -6.69
C ARG A 48 -11.05 0.95 -5.78
N ARG A 49 -10.28 0.18 -4.99
CA ARG A 49 -9.25 0.72 -4.09
C ARG A 49 -7.85 0.20 -4.43
N LEU A 50 -7.66 -0.36 -5.61
CA LEU A 50 -6.35 -0.81 -6.07
C LEU A 50 -5.85 0.09 -7.18
N ILE A 51 -4.62 0.58 -7.02
CA ILE A 51 -3.91 1.36 -8.04
C ILE A 51 -2.64 0.60 -8.40
N LEU A 52 -2.51 0.23 -9.67
CA LEU A 52 -1.30 -0.39 -10.19
C LEU A 52 -0.56 0.64 -11.05
N THR A 53 0.68 0.95 -10.69
CA THR A 53 1.45 1.97 -11.37
C THR A 53 2.95 1.75 -11.20
N HIS A 54 3.74 2.23 -12.16
CA HIS A 54 5.19 2.34 -12.06
C HIS A 54 5.64 3.73 -11.59
N ARG A 55 4.69 4.63 -11.38
CA ARG A 55 4.94 6.02 -11.01
C ARG A 55 4.17 6.38 -9.75
N LYS A 56 4.63 5.86 -8.61
CA LYS A 56 4.00 6.14 -7.32
C LYS A 56 4.10 7.61 -6.91
N ASP A 57 5.07 8.33 -7.47
CA ASP A 57 5.22 9.78 -7.26
C ASP A 57 4.06 10.60 -7.84
N LEU A 58 3.32 10.06 -8.80
CA LEU A 58 2.17 10.74 -9.40
C LEU A 58 0.88 10.56 -8.62
N VAL A 59 0.85 9.64 -7.68
CA VAL A 59 -0.33 9.37 -6.86
C VAL A 59 -0.40 10.38 -5.73
N LYS A 60 -1.57 10.99 -5.54
CA LYS A 60 -1.80 11.94 -4.43
C LYS A 60 -2.30 11.21 -3.21
N GLY A 61 -1.73 11.55 -2.07
CA GLY A 61 -2.13 10.98 -0.79
C GLY A 61 -1.34 11.62 0.33
N ASP A 62 -1.75 11.36 1.56
CA ASP A 62 -1.07 11.91 2.73
C ASP A 62 0.09 11.03 3.17
N ILE A 63 -0.10 9.72 3.10
CA ILE A 63 0.88 8.75 3.60
C ILE A 63 1.00 7.59 2.61
N LEU A 64 2.23 7.23 2.29
CA LEU A 64 2.55 6.01 1.53
C LEU A 64 3.37 5.09 2.41
N ILE A 65 2.92 3.84 2.57
CA ILE A 65 3.67 2.80 3.28
C ILE A 65 4.26 1.86 2.22
N ASP A 66 5.57 1.85 2.08
CA ASP A 66 6.25 1.05 1.07
C ASP A 66 7.64 0.65 1.59
N ASP A 67 8.05 -0.58 1.33
CA ASP A 67 9.34 -1.09 1.77
C ASP A 67 10.51 -0.73 0.85
N ARG A 68 10.22 -0.16 -0.32
CA ARG A 68 11.23 0.16 -1.33
C ARG A 68 11.06 1.57 -1.88
N PRO A 69 12.17 2.25 -2.24
CA PRO A 69 12.11 3.56 -2.87
C PRO A 69 11.73 3.53 -4.35
N ASN A 70 11.60 2.34 -4.92
CA ASN A 70 11.44 2.11 -6.36
C ASN A 70 10.11 2.61 -6.91
N ASN A 71 10.04 2.77 -8.22
CA ASN A 71 8.83 3.16 -8.95
C ASN A 71 8.20 4.46 -8.44
N GLY A 72 9.06 5.40 -8.05
CA GLY A 72 8.63 6.73 -7.61
C GLY A 72 8.24 6.83 -6.15
N ALA A 73 8.31 5.75 -5.35
CA ALA A 73 7.87 5.79 -3.96
C ALA A 73 8.63 6.84 -3.13
N LYS A 74 9.95 6.96 -3.32
CA LYS A 74 10.76 7.94 -2.58
C LYS A 74 10.41 9.38 -2.92
N ASP A 75 9.80 9.62 -4.08
CA ASP A 75 9.40 10.95 -4.54
C ASP A 75 7.91 11.24 -4.34
N PHE A 76 7.23 10.38 -3.59
CA PHE A 76 5.85 10.61 -3.18
C PHE A 76 5.74 11.94 -2.42
N GLU A 77 4.77 12.77 -2.78
CA GLU A 77 4.66 14.13 -2.21
C GLU A 77 4.27 14.15 -0.73
N GLY A 78 3.52 13.15 -0.28
CA GLY A 78 3.17 13.04 1.13
C GLY A 78 4.28 12.41 1.96
N GLU A 79 3.92 11.88 3.13
CA GLU A 79 4.86 11.17 3.98
C GLU A 79 5.11 9.77 3.43
N TRP A 80 6.36 9.45 3.09
CA TRP A 80 6.73 8.08 2.78
C TRP A 80 7.20 7.37 4.05
N ILE A 81 6.42 6.39 4.51
CA ILE A 81 6.82 5.52 5.60
C ILE A 81 7.60 4.36 4.99
N HIS A 82 8.91 4.38 5.20
CA HIS A 82 9.80 3.33 4.70
C HIS A 82 9.67 2.10 5.59
N PHE A 83 8.79 1.18 5.20
CA PHE A 83 8.53 -0.05 5.93
C PHE A 83 9.77 -0.92 5.93
N ARG A 84 10.04 -1.57 7.05
CA ARG A 84 11.26 -2.36 7.31
C ARG A 84 12.54 -1.53 7.34
N SER A 85 12.41 -0.27 7.70
CA SER A 85 13.55 0.59 7.99
C SER A 85 13.80 0.66 9.49
N GLU A 86 14.86 1.39 9.87
CA GLU A 86 15.19 1.60 11.28
C GLU A 86 14.06 2.25 12.07
N ASN A 87 13.38 3.23 11.48
CA ASN A 87 12.29 3.96 12.13
C ASN A 87 10.97 3.20 12.14
N PHE A 88 10.75 2.35 11.14
CA PHE A 88 9.51 1.59 10.97
C PHE A 88 9.83 0.12 10.68
N PRO A 89 10.37 -0.61 11.68
CA PRO A 89 10.83 -1.99 11.44
C PRO A 89 9.70 -3.00 11.20
N ASP A 90 8.49 -2.70 11.68
CA ASP A 90 7.36 -3.62 11.61
C ASP A 90 6.03 -2.88 11.51
N TRP A 91 4.94 -3.64 11.34
CA TRP A 91 3.60 -3.07 11.27
C TRP A 91 3.15 -2.43 12.57
N SER A 92 3.62 -2.91 13.71
CA SER A 92 3.30 -2.32 15.00
C SER A 92 3.76 -0.86 15.08
N SER A 93 4.98 -0.58 14.62
CA SER A 93 5.52 0.78 14.59
C SER A 93 4.75 1.68 13.62
N VAL A 94 4.34 1.14 12.47
CA VAL A 94 3.53 1.88 11.49
C VAL A 94 2.17 2.25 12.07
N ILE A 95 1.46 1.29 12.65
CA ILE A 95 0.13 1.51 13.23
C ILE A 95 0.20 2.56 14.35
N LYS A 96 1.23 2.47 15.18
CA LYS A 96 1.44 3.44 16.26
C LYS A 96 1.63 4.86 15.75
N HIS A 97 2.26 5.01 14.59
CA HIS A 97 2.52 6.31 13.97
C HIS A 97 1.27 6.89 13.29
N VAL A 98 0.51 6.06 12.57
CA VAL A 98 -0.60 6.54 11.73
C VAL A 98 -1.97 6.54 12.43
N LEU A 99 -2.14 5.73 13.44
CA LEU A 99 -3.35 5.70 14.26
C LEU A 99 -3.09 6.37 15.61
#